data_4dc94fd7c6e59de2b0e64ee5629814c3
#
_entry.id   4dc94fd7c6e59de2b0e64ee5629814c3
#
_cell.length_a   1.000
_cell.length_b   1.000
_cell.length_c   1.000
_cell.angle_alpha   90.00
_cell.angle_beta   90.00
_cell.angle_gamma   90.00
#
_symmetry.space_group_name_H-M   'P 1'
#
loop_
_entity.id
_entity.type
_entity.pdbx_description
1 polymer ?
#
loop_
_entity_poly.entity_id
_entity_poly.type
_entity_poly.pdbx_seq_one_letter_code
_entity_poly.pdbx_strand_id
1 'polypeptide(L)'
;MILGLATWGRLNPDDNINPELEACWLAIQKKLTDSETGLLLEHDNLPDPAHPEAPRRAQNPHMHLYEATLQAYEMTGRPIWLERAKQLRAKGLEYFFDLKTGTIVEFIAPDLSTLEGRNGQRREIGHQCEWAWLLYREAELGGDTNVCKIADSLLMFADSYGFAANGVMQGAAFDAVSSDTSWREDSFLLWPQTEAIKTFAIRKKHARHAKSAEQLMLLVFQKYFANYPAFVNQLDATAQVLWPEALSRLLYHLVLALTEGSRAGLWIIPTFTDSPPSH
;
A
#
# COMPACT_ATOMS: atom_id res chain seq x y z
N MET A 1 6.17 8.41 -10.31
CA MET A 1 6.19 9.69 -11.08
C MET A 1 4.85 10.39 -11.08
N ILE A 2 3.71 9.77 -11.44
CA ILE A 2 2.37 10.40 -11.41
C ILE A 2 2.07 11.05 -10.04
N LEU A 3 2.26 10.31 -8.95
CA LEU A 3 2.07 10.82 -7.59
C LEU A 3 2.90 12.08 -7.31
N GLY A 4 4.20 12.06 -7.66
CA GLY A 4 5.09 13.21 -7.46
C GLY A 4 4.67 14.43 -8.28
N LEU A 5 4.32 14.25 -9.57
CA LEU A 5 3.84 15.33 -10.44
C LEU A 5 2.52 15.92 -9.94
N ALA A 6 1.57 15.08 -9.52
CA ALA A 6 0.29 15.54 -8.98
C ALA A 6 0.48 16.35 -7.68
N THR A 7 1.38 15.88 -6.80
CA THR A 7 1.74 16.61 -5.57
C THR A 7 2.40 17.95 -5.89
N TRP A 8 3.34 17.97 -6.84
CA TRP A 8 3.97 19.20 -7.31
C TRP A 8 2.95 20.22 -7.82
N GLY A 9 2.05 19.80 -8.71
CA GLY A 9 1.04 20.69 -9.26
C GLY A 9 0.05 21.25 -8.23
N ARG A 10 -0.24 20.48 -7.16
CA ARG A 10 -1.04 20.98 -6.05
C ARG A 10 -0.31 22.07 -5.25
N LEU A 11 1.00 21.93 -5.08
CA LEU A 11 1.82 22.90 -4.34
C LEU A 11 2.19 24.12 -5.19
N ASN A 12 2.17 23.99 -6.52
CA ASN A 12 2.53 25.02 -7.48
C ASN A 12 1.39 25.20 -8.50
N PRO A 13 0.27 25.81 -8.12
CA PRO A 13 -0.94 25.89 -8.94
C PRO A 13 -0.78 26.68 -10.24
N ASP A 14 0.25 27.51 -10.34
CA ASP A 14 0.58 28.25 -11.56
C ASP A 14 1.25 27.37 -12.63
N ASP A 15 1.77 26.20 -12.23
CA ASP A 15 2.38 25.24 -13.15
C ASP A 15 1.30 24.32 -13.75
N ASN A 16 1.15 24.33 -15.05
CA ASN A 16 0.26 23.39 -15.73
C ASN A 16 0.97 22.04 -15.94
N ILE A 17 0.84 21.15 -14.99
CA ILE A 17 1.48 19.80 -15.00
C ILE A 17 0.66 18.75 -15.74
N ASN A 18 -0.48 19.12 -16.33
CA ASN A 18 -1.37 18.15 -16.98
C ASN A 18 -0.74 17.44 -18.19
N PRO A 19 0.01 18.13 -19.08
CA PRO A 19 0.70 17.45 -20.18
C PRO A 19 1.69 16.37 -19.70
N GLU A 20 2.44 16.65 -18.64
CA GLU A 20 3.43 15.73 -18.05
C GLU A 20 2.75 14.51 -17.40
N LEU A 21 1.64 14.74 -16.71
CA LEU A 21 0.83 13.66 -16.13
C LEU A 21 0.28 12.74 -17.23
N GLU A 22 -0.27 13.31 -18.31
CA GLU A 22 -0.78 12.53 -19.45
C GLU A 22 0.37 11.80 -20.19
N ALA A 23 1.50 12.45 -20.40
CA ALA A 23 2.66 11.82 -21.03
C ALA A 23 3.17 10.63 -20.18
N CYS A 24 3.22 10.79 -18.87
CA CYS A 24 3.60 9.73 -17.95
C CYS A 24 2.60 8.56 -18.01
N TRP A 25 1.31 8.82 -17.98
CA TRP A 25 0.27 7.80 -18.13
C TRP A 25 0.41 7.03 -19.43
N LEU A 26 0.53 7.73 -20.57
CA LEU A 26 0.67 7.12 -21.90
C LEU A 26 1.95 6.27 -22.00
N ALA A 27 3.05 6.72 -21.40
CA ALA A 27 4.28 5.96 -21.37
C ALA A 27 4.12 4.63 -20.59
N ILE A 28 3.42 4.66 -19.44
CA ILE A 28 3.10 3.46 -18.66
C ILE A 28 2.23 2.50 -19.49
N GLN A 29 1.14 3.02 -20.08
CA GLN A 29 0.26 2.19 -20.92
C GLN A 29 0.99 1.57 -22.10
N LYS A 30 1.90 2.29 -22.73
CA LYS A 30 2.65 1.79 -23.90
C LYS A 30 3.73 0.78 -23.53
N LYS A 31 4.41 0.99 -22.40
CA LYS A 31 5.63 0.21 -22.06
C LYS A 31 5.42 -0.86 -21.02
N LEU A 32 4.47 -0.64 -20.10
CA LEU A 32 4.30 -1.45 -18.91
C LEU A 32 2.91 -2.08 -18.82
N THR A 33 2.14 -2.07 -19.89
CA THR A 33 0.83 -2.73 -19.94
C THR A 33 0.85 -3.82 -20.99
N ASP A 34 0.51 -5.03 -20.56
CA ASP A 34 0.29 -6.16 -21.44
C ASP A 34 -0.93 -5.88 -22.33
N SER A 35 -0.75 -5.89 -23.64
CA SER A 35 -1.80 -5.53 -24.59
C SER A 35 -2.95 -6.55 -24.69
N GLU A 36 -2.73 -7.79 -24.27
CA GLU A 36 -3.74 -8.86 -24.34
C GLU A 36 -4.61 -8.88 -23.08
N THR A 37 -3.99 -8.74 -21.92
CA THR A 37 -4.67 -8.87 -20.62
C THR A 37 -5.02 -7.54 -19.98
N GLY A 38 -4.31 -6.46 -20.34
CA GLY A 38 -4.35 -5.17 -19.67
C GLY A 38 -3.67 -5.16 -18.32
N LEU A 39 -2.95 -6.23 -17.96
CA LEU A 39 -2.18 -6.29 -16.72
C LEU A 39 -0.92 -5.44 -16.81
N LEU A 40 -0.57 -4.81 -15.69
CA LEU A 40 0.69 -4.08 -15.58
C LEU A 40 1.85 -5.04 -15.36
N LEU A 41 2.98 -4.66 -15.91
CA LEU A 41 4.24 -5.37 -15.88
C LEU A 41 5.18 -4.67 -14.89
N GLU A 42 6.05 -5.44 -14.22
CA GLU A 42 7.08 -4.87 -13.34
C GLU A 42 8.21 -4.18 -14.12
N HIS A 43 8.42 -4.58 -15.37
CA HIS A 43 9.39 -3.97 -16.29
C HIS A 43 8.96 -4.19 -17.75
N ASP A 44 9.53 -3.43 -18.68
CA ASP A 44 9.14 -3.39 -20.10
C ASP A 44 9.72 -4.52 -20.97
N ASN A 45 10.38 -5.50 -20.38
CA ASN A 45 11.07 -6.59 -21.08
C ASN A 45 10.60 -7.95 -20.54
N LEU A 46 9.33 -8.28 -20.81
CA LEU A 46 8.78 -9.58 -20.43
C LEU A 46 8.96 -10.58 -21.56
N PRO A 47 9.55 -11.75 -21.26
CA PRO A 47 9.55 -12.87 -22.19
C PRO A 47 8.11 -13.36 -22.42
N ASP A 48 7.90 -14.06 -23.54
CA ASP A 48 6.67 -14.78 -23.84
C ASP A 48 6.20 -15.55 -22.60
N PRO A 49 4.92 -15.42 -22.18
CA PRO A 49 4.37 -16.16 -21.05
C PRO A 49 4.59 -17.69 -21.12
N ALA A 50 4.70 -18.24 -22.32
CA ALA A 50 5.04 -19.65 -22.55
C ALA A 50 6.51 -19.98 -22.32
N HIS A 51 7.38 -18.97 -22.15
CA HIS A 51 8.81 -19.20 -21.91
C HIS A 51 9.02 -19.79 -20.49
N PRO A 52 9.89 -20.82 -20.33
CA PRO A 52 10.12 -21.43 -19.01
C PRO A 52 10.61 -20.47 -17.94
N GLU A 53 11.24 -19.36 -18.33
CA GLU A 53 11.75 -18.32 -17.44
C GLU A 53 10.82 -17.11 -17.38
N ALA A 54 9.59 -17.21 -17.90
CA ALA A 54 8.64 -16.11 -17.83
C ALA A 54 8.37 -15.74 -16.34
N PRO A 55 8.48 -14.45 -15.97
CA PRO A 55 8.26 -14.04 -14.60
C PRO A 55 6.79 -14.19 -14.24
N ARG A 56 6.53 -14.56 -12.99
CA ARG A 56 5.20 -14.49 -12.41
C ARG A 56 4.65 -13.05 -12.48
N ARG A 57 3.35 -12.91 -12.58
CA ARG A 57 2.67 -11.61 -12.57
C ARG A 57 2.43 -11.16 -11.14
N ALA A 58 2.75 -9.91 -10.81
CA ALA A 58 2.59 -9.34 -9.49
C ALA A 58 1.38 -8.39 -9.41
N GLN A 59 0.70 -8.38 -8.27
CA GLN A 59 -0.35 -7.39 -7.99
C GLN A 59 0.22 -5.99 -7.74
N ASN A 60 1.45 -5.90 -7.27
CA ASN A 60 2.11 -4.68 -6.80
C ASN A 60 2.09 -3.50 -7.79
N PRO A 61 2.40 -3.65 -9.11
CA PRO A 61 2.29 -2.55 -10.06
C PRO A 61 0.87 -1.99 -10.18
N HIS A 62 -0.17 -2.85 -10.09
CA HIS A 62 -1.57 -2.43 -10.13
C HIS A 62 -1.93 -1.59 -8.93
N MET A 63 -1.56 -2.03 -7.74
CA MET A 63 -1.83 -1.36 -6.49
C MET A 63 -1.20 0.03 -6.46
N HIS A 64 0.08 0.16 -6.77
CA HIS A 64 0.77 1.45 -6.74
C HIS A 64 0.31 2.42 -7.85
N LEU A 65 -0.05 1.91 -9.03
CA LEU A 65 -0.61 2.80 -10.05
C LEU A 65 -2.05 3.21 -9.70
N TYR A 66 -2.82 2.32 -9.07
CA TYR A 66 -4.14 2.64 -8.53
C TYR A 66 -4.03 3.74 -7.46
N GLU A 67 -3.10 3.61 -6.50
CA GLU A 67 -2.80 4.65 -5.52
C GLU A 67 -2.46 5.98 -6.19
N ALA A 68 -1.51 5.96 -7.14
CA ALA A 68 -1.07 7.17 -7.83
C ALA A 68 -2.20 7.88 -8.60
N THR A 69 -3.15 7.12 -9.18
CA THR A 69 -4.29 7.70 -9.89
C THR A 69 -5.35 8.27 -8.95
N LEU A 70 -5.60 7.65 -7.80
CA LEU A 70 -6.46 8.21 -6.75
C LEU A 70 -5.89 9.53 -6.21
N GLN A 71 -4.58 9.56 -5.94
CA GLN A 71 -3.88 10.76 -5.50
C GLN A 71 -3.92 11.86 -6.58
N ALA A 72 -3.72 11.50 -7.86
CA ALA A 72 -3.82 12.45 -8.96
C ALA A 72 -5.23 13.04 -9.06
N TYR A 73 -6.28 12.23 -8.85
CA TYR A 73 -7.65 12.74 -8.77
C TYR A 73 -7.84 13.70 -7.59
N GLU A 74 -7.40 13.32 -6.42
CA GLU A 74 -7.51 14.15 -5.21
C GLU A 74 -6.79 15.50 -5.36
N MET A 75 -5.63 15.51 -6.01
CA MET A 75 -4.80 16.70 -6.14
C MET A 75 -5.21 17.61 -7.31
N THR A 76 -5.75 17.04 -8.39
CA THR A 76 -6.09 17.81 -9.61
C THR A 76 -7.58 18.05 -9.79
N GLY A 77 -8.45 17.28 -9.12
CA GLY A 77 -9.91 17.30 -9.32
C GLY A 77 -10.37 16.79 -10.70
N ARG A 78 -9.47 16.25 -11.55
CA ARG A 78 -9.81 15.81 -12.90
C ARG A 78 -10.46 14.43 -12.91
N PRO A 79 -11.73 14.28 -13.36
CA PRO A 79 -12.46 13.01 -13.30
C PRO A 79 -11.76 11.84 -14.01
N ILE A 80 -10.97 12.12 -15.04
CA ILE A 80 -10.25 11.08 -15.80
C ILE A 80 -9.36 10.23 -14.90
N TRP A 81 -8.78 10.82 -13.83
CA TRP A 81 -7.93 10.08 -12.90
C TRP A 81 -8.72 9.10 -12.05
N LEU A 82 -9.94 9.44 -11.62
CA LEU A 82 -10.82 8.52 -10.90
C LEU A 82 -11.30 7.38 -11.83
N GLU A 83 -11.58 7.65 -13.10
CA GLU A 83 -11.94 6.60 -14.05
C GLU A 83 -10.77 5.63 -14.31
N ARG A 84 -9.54 6.15 -14.43
CA ARG A 84 -8.32 5.33 -14.52
C ARG A 84 -8.11 4.48 -13.27
N ALA A 85 -8.34 5.05 -12.10
CA ALA A 85 -8.27 4.35 -10.82
C ALA A 85 -9.25 3.16 -10.80
N LYS A 86 -10.52 3.38 -11.19
CA LYS A 86 -11.54 2.31 -11.27
C LYS A 86 -11.16 1.20 -12.24
N GLN A 87 -10.55 1.52 -13.37
CA GLN A 87 -10.08 0.53 -14.36
C GLN A 87 -8.94 -0.33 -13.78
N LEU A 88 -7.95 0.31 -13.15
CA LEU A 88 -6.84 -0.38 -12.49
C LEU A 88 -7.33 -1.28 -11.36
N ARG A 89 -8.22 -0.79 -10.51
CA ARG A 89 -8.87 -1.57 -9.46
C ARG A 89 -9.59 -2.78 -10.04
N ALA A 90 -10.42 -2.58 -11.07
CA ALA A 90 -11.17 -3.67 -11.68
C ALA A 90 -10.24 -4.77 -12.18
N LYS A 91 -9.16 -4.43 -12.87
CA LYS A 91 -8.14 -5.38 -13.33
C LYS A 91 -7.39 -6.03 -12.17
N GLY A 92 -6.95 -5.26 -11.20
CA GLY A 92 -6.28 -5.81 -10.02
C GLY A 92 -7.14 -6.82 -9.27
N LEU A 93 -8.42 -6.52 -9.04
CA LEU A 93 -9.34 -7.43 -8.36
C LEU A 93 -9.74 -8.64 -9.22
N GLU A 94 -9.87 -8.48 -10.54
CA GLU A 94 -10.18 -9.58 -11.47
C GLU A 94 -9.14 -10.71 -11.37
N TYR A 95 -7.87 -10.37 -11.29
CA TYR A 95 -6.78 -11.34 -11.35
C TYR A 95 -6.18 -11.71 -9.99
N PHE A 96 -6.23 -10.80 -9.02
CA PHE A 96 -5.51 -11.00 -7.76
C PHE A 96 -6.42 -11.13 -6.53
N PHE A 97 -7.73 -10.92 -6.63
CA PHE A 97 -8.62 -11.14 -5.49
C PHE A 97 -9.09 -12.59 -5.44
N ASP A 98 -8.67 -13.30 -4.40
CA ASP A 98 -9.10 -14.68 -4.14
C ASP A 98 -10.43 -14.68 -3.40
N LEU A 99 -11.50 -14.95 -4.13
CA LEU A 99 -12.88 -15.02 -3.59
C LEU A 99 -13.05 -16.08 -2.49
N LYS A 100 -12.23 -17.14 -2.49
CA LYS A 100 -12.34 -18.24 -1.51
C LYS A 100 -11.84 -17.80 -0.13
N THR A 101 -10.78 -17.02 -0.10
CA THR A 101 -10.15 -16.56 1.14
C THR A 101 -10.51 -15.12 1.48
N GLY A 102 -11.06 -14.35 0.51
CA GLY A 102 -11.36 -12.94 0.66
C GLY A 102 -10.11 -12.05 0.77
N THR A 103 -9.02 -12.46 0.13
CA THR A 103 -7.70 -11.82 0.23
C THR A 103 -7.10 -11.52 -1.14
N ILE A 104 -6.11 -10.64 -1.20
CA ILE A 104 -5.26 -10.42 -2.39
C ILE A 104 -4.12 -11.42 -2.40
N VAL A 105 -3.90 -12.09 -3.54
CA VAL A 105 -2.69 -12.89 -3.80
C VAL A 105 -1.56 -11.99 -4.28
N GLU A 106 -0.33 -12.32 -3.88
CA GLU A 106 0.84 -11.51 -4.26
C GLU A 106 1.21 -11.70 -5.73
N PHE A 107 1.08 -12.92 -6.22
CA PHE A 107 1.51 -13.32 -7.54
C PHE A 107 0.56 -14.35 -8.15
N ILE A 108 0.46 -14.33 -9.49
CA ILE A 108 -0.11 -15.39 -10.31
C ILE A 108 0.94 -15.89 -11.31
N ALA A 109 0.73 -17.05 -11.90
CA ALA A 109 1.62 -17.60 -12.91
C ALA A 109 1.62 -16.73 -14.20
N PRO A 110 2.63 -16.88 -15.07
CA PRO A 110 2.70 -16.16 -16.34
C PRO A 110 1.48 -16.37 -17.24
N ASP A 111 0.89 -17.58 -17.21
CA ASP A 111 -0.33 -17.98 -17.92
C ASP A 111 -1.63 -17.57 -17.18
N LEU A 112 -1.51 -16.73 -16.14
CA LEU A 112 -2.58 -16.19 -15.31
C LEU A 112 -3.24 -17.22 -14.38
N SER A 113 -2.75 -18.45 -14.34
CA SER A 113 -3.23 -19.44 -13.38
C SER A 113 -2.78 -19.15 -11.95
N THR A 114 -3.48 -19.72 -10.99
CA THR A 114 -3.12 -19.61 -9.57
C THR A 114 -1.81 -20.34 -9.30
N LEU A 115 -0.91 -19.72 -8.55
CA LEU A 115 0.30 -20.38 -8.06
C LEU A 115 -0.03 -21.39 -6.96
N GLU A 116 0.71 -22.48 -6.94
CA GLU A 116 0.60 -23.50 -5.91
C GLU A 116 1.65 -23.32 -4.80
N GLY A 117 1.48 -24.06 -3.71
CA GLY A 117 2.40 -24.14 -2.59
C GLY A 117 2.56 -22.80 -1.85
N ARG A 118 3.73 -22.60 -1.23
CA ARG A 118 3.99 -21.45 -0.35
C ARG A 118 3.79 -20.09 -1.07
N ASN A 119 4.19 -19.97 -2.33
CA ASN A 119 4.03 -18.74 -3.11
C ASN A 119 2.57 -18.39 -3.37
N GLY A 120 1.73 -19.39 -3.68
CA GLY A 120 0.29 -19.18 -3.89
C GLY A 120 -0.49 -18.93 -2.60
N GLN A 121 0.01 -19.44 -1.47
CA GLN A 121 -0.60 -19.23 -0.15
C GLN A 121 -0.20 -17.93 0.52
N ARG A 122 0.92 -17.31 0.14
CA ARG A 122 1.46 -16.11 0.79
C ARG A 122 0.51 -14.91 0.66
N ARG A 123 0.22 -14.28 1.80
CA ARG A 123 -0.55 -13.03 1.92
C ARG A 123 0.28 -12.03 2.73
N GLU A 124 0.82 -11.02 2.09
CA GLU A 124 1.51 -9.93 2.79
C GLU A 124 0.48 -9.06 3.50
N ILE A 125 0.64 -8.92 4.81
CA ILE A 125 -0.34 -8.18 5.63
C ILE A 125 -0.38 -6.70 5.25
N GLY A 126 0.78 -6.13 4.93
CA GLY A 126 0.85 -4.77 4.39
C GLY A 126 0.00 -4.58 3.15
N HIS A 127 0.06 -5.50 2.18
CA HIS A 127 -0.73 -5.41 0.95
C HIS A 127 -2.23 -5.60 1.19
N GLN A 128 -2.64 -6.49 2.13
CA GLN A 128 -4.05 -6.59 2.50
C GLN A 128 -4.56 -5.26 3.07
N CYS A 129 -3.77 -4.62 3.93
CA CYS A 129 -4.08 -3.30 4.49
C CYS A 129 -4.10 -2.21 3.40
N GLU A 130 -3.08 -2.16 2.54
CA GLU A 130 -2.95 -1.13 1.51
C GLU A 130 -4.09 -1.18 0.50
N TRP A 131 -4.44 -2.39 -0.02
CA TRP A 131 -5.62 -2.56 -0.86
C TRP A 131 -6.91 -2.16 -0.15
N ALA A 132 -7.07 -2.52 1.13
CA ALA A 132 -8.25 -2.11 1.90
C ALA A 132 -8.33 -0.59 2.03
N TRP A 133 -7.22 0.09 2.36
CA TRP A 133 -7.14 1.54 2.42
C TRP A 133 -7.49 2.20 1.09
N LEU A 134 -6.93 1.72 -0.03
CA LEU A 134 -7.19 2.26 -1.37
C LEU A 134 -8.68 2.15 -1.77
N LEU A 135 -9.31 1.01 -1.46
CA LEU A 135 -10.73 0.79 -1.74
C LEU A 135 -11.63 1.71 -0.90
N TYR A 136 -11.33 1.88 0.40
CA TYR A 136 -12.03 2.87 1.24
C TYR A 136 -11.80 4.29 0.73
N ARG A 137 -10.58 4.60 0.29
CA ARG A 137 -10.25 5.92 -0.24
C ARG A 137 -10.97 6.22 -1.54
N GLU A 138 -11.08 5.27 -2.47
CA GLU A 138 -11.89 5.42 -3.68
C GLU A 138 -13.35 5.74 -3.33
N ALA A 139 -13.93 5.02 -2.37
CA ALA A 139 -15.31 5.26 -1.93
C ALA A 139 -15.49 6.67 -1.35
N GLU A 140 -14.54 7.17 -0.55
CA GLU A 140 -14.55 8.54 -0.02
C GLU A 140 -14.43 9.61 -1.11
N LEU A 141 -13.67 9.35 -2.16
CA LEU A 141 -13.47 10.24 -3.30
C LEU A 141 -14.64 10.25 -4.30
N GLY A 142 -15.73 9.56 -4.00
CA GLY A 142 -16.92 9.50 -4.85
C GLY A 142 -16.90 8.35 -5.84
N GLY A 143 -16.10 7.32 -5.58
CA GLY A 143 -16.08 6.07 -6.32
C GLY A 143 -17.23 5.14 -5.96
N ASP A 144 -17.09 3.87 -6.35
CA ASP A 144 -18.07 2.83 -6.06
C ASP A 144 -17.98 2.38 -4.59
N THR A 145 -19.03 2.63 -3.80
CA THR A 145 -19.08 2.21 -2.39
C THR A 145 -19.21 0.69 -2.20
N ASN A 146 -19.56 -0.08 -3.23
CA ASN A 146 -19.63 -1.55 -3.14
C ASN A 146 -18.26 -2.17 -2.92
N VAL A 147 -17.20 -1.50 -3.32
CA VAL A 147 -15.81 -1.95 -3.09
C VAL A 147 -15.44 -2.02 -1.61
N CYS A 148 -16.17 -1.32 -0.73
CA CYS A 148 -15.96 -1.40 0.71
C CYS A 148 -16.17 -2.81 1.26
N LYS A 149 -17.00 -3.65 0.63
CA LYS A 149 -17.17 -5.06 1.03
C LYS A 149 -15.90 -5.87 0.83
N ILE A 150 -15.16 -5.59 -0.24
CA ILE A 150 -13.86 -6.21 -0.49
C ILE A 150 -12.84 -5.68 0.53
N ALA A 151 -12.82 -4.37 0.73
CA ALA A 151 -11.95 -3.74 1.74
C ALA A 151 -12.19 -4.32 3.15
N ASP A 152 -13.46 -4.50 3.54
CA ASP A 152 -13.83 -5.12 4.83
C ASP A 152 -13.33 -6.58 4.92
N SER A 153 -13.37 -7.34 3.82
CA SER A 153 -12.86 -8.72 3.77
C SER A 153 -11.33 -8.76 3.99
N LEU A 154 -10.59 -7.91 3.26
CA LEU A 154 -9.13 -7.80 3.39
C LEU A 154 -8.72 -7.40 4.81
N LEU A 155 -9.38 -6.38 5.36
CA LEU A 155 -9.11 -5.91 6.72
C LEU A 155 -9.50 -6.96 7.77
N MET A 156 -10.58 -7.72 7.56
CA MET A 156 -10.98 -8.79 8.46
C MET A 156 -9.91 -9.90 8.52
N PHE A 157 -9.32 -10.29 7.38
CA PHE A 157 -8.22 -11.24 7.36
C PHE A 157 -7.00 -10.69 8.10
N ALA A 158 -6.58 -9.45 7.80
CA ALA A 158 -5.45 -8.81 8.48
C ALA A 158 -5.69 -8.71 9.99
N ASP A 159 -6.85 -8.21 10.43
CA ASP A 159 -7.21 -8.07 11.86
C ASP A 159 -7.23 -9.41 12.61
N SER A 160 -7.62 -10.49 11.93
CA SER A 160 -7.76 -11.79 12.57
C SER A 160 -6.44 -12.55 12.71
N TYR A 161 -5.52 -12.37 11.75
CA TYR A 161 -4.34 -13.23 11.64
C TYR A 161 -3.03 -12.46 11.44
N GLY A 162 -3.09 -11.19 11.05
CA GLY A 162 -1.96 -10.42 10.56
C GLY A 162 -1.13 -9.71 11.61
N PHE A 163 -1.55 -9.66 12.88
CA PHE A 163 -0.88 -8.85 13.91
C PHE A 163 -0.40 -9.68 15.08
N ALA A 164 0.76 -9.32 15.63
CA ALA A 164 1.31 -9.97 16.80
C ALA A 164 0.43 -9.73 18.04
N ALA A 165 -0.09 -10.83 18.63
CA ALA A 165 -1.01 -10.77 19.76
C ALA A 165 -0.32 -10.43 21.11
N ASN A 166 1.00 -10.68 21.20
CA ASN A 166 1.79 -10.52 22.42
C ASN A 166 3.27 -10.28 22.11
N GLY A 167 4.09 -10.12 23.16
CA GLY A 167 5.54 -9.95 23.04
C GLY A 167 5.96 -8.51 22.79
N VAL A 168 7.24 -8.31 22.47
CA VAL A 168 7.87 -6.99 22.30
C VAL A 168 7.32 -6.25 21.10
N MET A 169 6.86 -7.00 20.07
CA MET A 169 6.26 -6.50 18.84
C MET A 169 4.73 -6.57 18.86
N GLN A 170 4.09 -6.62 20.03
CA GLN A 170 2.64 -6.70 20.15
C GLN A 170 1.95 -5.58 19.36
N GLY A 171 1.01 -5.94 18.50
CA GLY A 171 0.27 -5.04 17.62
C GLY A 171 0.96 -4.75 16.29
N ALA A 172 2.20 -5.19 16.08
CA ALA A 172 2.88 -5.06 14.79
C ALA A 172 2.35 -6.06 13.76
N ALA A 173 2.28 -5.64 12.50
CA ALA A 173 1.91 -6.49 11.38
C ALA A 173 3.06 -7.44 11.02
N PHE A 174 2.77 -8.73 10.89
CA PHE A 174 3.69 -9.71 10.31
C PHE A 174 3.98 -9.41 8.85
N ASP A 175 5.14 -9.83 8.35
CA ASP A 175 5.47 -9.67 6.94
C ASP A 175 4.49 -10.44 6.05
N ALA A 176 4.18 -11.69 6.40
CA ALA A 176 3.18 -12.47 5.69
C ALA A 176 2.54 -13.55 6.57
N VAL A 177 1.32 -13.95 6.18
CA VAL A 177 0.58 -15.09 6.73
C VAL A 177 0.10 -15.94 5.54
N SER A 178 0.00 -17.26 5.71
CA SER A 178 -0.61 -18.12 4.68
C SER A 178 -2.13 -17.92 4.60
N SER A 179 -2.69 -18.09 3.42
CA SER A 179 -4.15 -17.95 3.19
C SER A 179 -5.00 -18.94 4.02
N ASP A 180 -4.43 -20.07 4.41
CA ASP A 180 -5.03 -21.07 5.30
C ASP A 180 -4.63 -20.93 6.77
N THR A 181 -3.85 -19.89 7.09
CA THR A 181 -3.33 -19.56 8.42
C THR A 181 -2.41 -20.61 9.06
N SER A 182 -1.93 -21.58 8.27
CA SER A 182 -1.08 -22.67 8.77
C SER A 182 0.36 -22.26 9.08
N TRP A 183 0.83 -21.14 8.52
CA TRP A 183 2.13 -20.55 8.78
C TRP A 183 2.10 -19.02 8.68
N ARG A 184 3.08 -18.39 9.30
CA ARG A 184 3.36 -16.96 9.19
C ARG A 184 4.86 -16.70 9.18
N GLU A 185 5.26 -15.50 8.76
CA GLU A 185 6.61 -14.99 8.87
C GLU A 185 6.70 -14.11 10.12
N ASP A 186 7.39 -14.58 11.16
CA ASP A 186 7.59 -13.87 12.43
C ASP A 186 8.70 -12.80 12.30
N SER A 187 8.64 -12.02 11.22
CA SER A 187 9.44 -10.83 10.96
C SER A 187 8.54 -9.65 10.64
N PHE A 188 9.08 -8.44 10.80
CA PHE A 188 8.30 -7.20 10.82
C PHE A 188 9.01 -6.13 10.00
N LEU A 189 8.68 -6.02 8.72
CA LEU A 189 9.08 -4.92 7.87
C LEU A 189 8.41 -3.62 8.32
N LEU A 190 9.04 -2.49 8.07
CA LEU A 190 8.48 -1.17 8.43
C LEU A 190 7.25 -0.81 7.58
N TRP A 191 7.29 -1.08 6.26
CA TRP A 191 6.20 -0.67 5.37
C TRP A 191 4.83 -1.31 5.69
N PRO A 192 4.71 -2.59 6.11
CA PRO A 192 3.42 -3.13 6.52
C PRO A 192 2.80 -2.39 7.71
N GLN A 193 3.64 -1.88 8.62
CA GLN A 193 3.18 -1.09 9.76
C GLN A 193 2.53 0.21 9.29
N THR A 194 3.16 0.90 8.34
CA THR A 194 2.64 2.15 7.79
C THR A 194 1.33 1.95 7.02
N GLU A 195 1.20 0.84 6.28
CA GLU A 195 -0.04 0.51 5.57
C GLU A 195 -1.18 0.17 6.53
N ALA A 196 -0.89 -0.58 7.59
CA ALA A 196 -1.87 -0.84 8.64
C ALA A 196 -2.33 0.45 9.34
N ILE A 197 -1.42 1.39 9.60
CA ILE A 197 -1.75 2.70 10.18
C ILE A 197 -2.71 3.47 9.26
N LYS A 198 -2.45 3.54 7.95
CA LYS A 198 -3.34 4.20 6.98
C LYS A 198 -4.75 3.59 7.03
N THR A 199 -4.83 2.26 6.99
CA THR A 199 -6.10 1.53 7.00
C THR A 199 -6.87 1.71 8.29
N PHE A 200 -6.20 1.66 9.43
CA PHE A 200 -6.85 1.93 10.72
C PHE A 200 -7.30 3.39 10.86
N ALA A 201 -6.52 4.33 10.35
CA ALA A 201 -6.84 5.75 10.40
C ALA A 201 -8.11 6.08 9.58
N ILE A 202 -8.26 5.56 8.36
CA ILE A 202 -9.47 5.77 7.56
C ILE A 202 -10.70 5.13 8.20
N ARG A 203 -10.51 4.06 9.01
CA ARG A 203 -11.56 3.36 9.77
C ARG A 203 -11.74 3.87 11.21
N LYS A 204 -11.27 5.06 11.52
CA LYS A 204 -11.31 5.68 12.88
C LYS A 204 -12.68 5.69 13.56
N LYS A 205 -13.78 5.65 12.81
CA LYS A 205 -15.13 5.55 13.37
C LYS A 205 -15.32 4.30 14.24
N HIS A 206 -14.52 3.27 14.03
CA HIS A 206 -14.39 2.14 14.94
C HIS A 206 -13.31 2.45 15.97
N ALA A 207 -13.69 2.68 17.20
CA ALA A 207 -12.77 3.10 18.29
C ALA A 207 -11.54 2.18 18.44
N ARG A 208 -11.70 0.88 18.18
CA ARG A 208 -10.60 -0.10 18.15
C ARG A 208 -9.54 0.29 17.12
N HIS A 209 -9.93 0.61 15.90
CA HIS A 209 -8.99 0.94 14.82
C HIS A 209 -8.27 2.27 15.10
N ALA A 210 -8.99 3.31 15.58
CA ALA A 210 -8.35 4.56 15.99
C ALA A 210 -7.22 4.31 17.00
N LYS A 211 -7.51 3.56 18.06
CA LYS A 211 -6.53 3.19 19.09
C LYS A 211 -5.38 2.35 18.52
N SER A 212 -5.66 1.40 17.61
CA SER A 212 -4.65 0.58 16.97
C SER A 212 -3.70 1.41 16.08
N ALA A 213 -4.22 2.41 15.35
CA ALA A 213 -3.40 3.33 14.57
C ALA A 213 -2.41 4.11 15.45
N GLU A 214 -2.89 4.69 16.56
CA GLU A 214 -2.06 5.43 17.51
C GLU A 214 -0.98 4.55 18.15
N GLN A 215 -1.37 3.36 18.61
CA GLN A 215 -0.45 2.40 19.22
C GLN A 215 0.62 1.92 18.24
N LEU A 216 0.24 1.63 17.00
CA LEU A 216 1.17 1.16 15.98
C LEU A 216 2.11 2.28 15.54
N MET A 217 1.64 3.53 15.44
CA MET A 217 2.51 4.68 15.18
C MET A 217 3.55 4.87 16.29
N LEU A 218 3.15 4.75 17.56
CA LEU A 218 4.08 4.79 18.69
C LEU A 218 5.10 3.66 18.62
N LEU A 219 4.67 2.43 18.30
CA LEU A 219 5.56 1.28 18.11
C LEU A 219 6.58 1.55 16.99
N VAL A 220 6.13 2.10 15.85
CA VAL A 220 7.02 2.46 14.73
C VAL A 220 8.12 3.40 15.22
N PHE A 221 7.78 4.50 15.88
CA PHE A 221 8.80 5.42 16.37
C PHE A 221 9.72 4.81 17.43
N GLN A 222 9.18 4.02 18.35
CA GLN A 222 9.97 3.41 19.42
C GLN A 222 10.89 2.28 18.95
N LYS A 223 10.49 1.51 17.94
CA LYS A 223 11.23 0.31 17.52
C LYS A 223 12.07 0.52 16.27
N TYR A 224 11.62 1.33 15.32
CA TYR A 224 12.31 1.51 14.05
C TYR A 224 13.13 2.80 13.98
N PHE A 225 12.89 3.79 14.86
CA PHE A 225 13.58 5.09 14.81
C PHE A 225 14.42 5.41 16.05
N ALA A 226 13.91 5.18 17.25
CA ALA A 226 14.43 5.78 18.49
C ALA A 226 15.93 5.57 18.77
N ASN A 227 16.52 4.48 18.28
CA ASN A 227 17.91 4.12 18.54
C ASN A 227 18.80 4.14 17.28
N TYR A 228 18.31 4.76 16.20
CA TYR A 228 18.99 4.71 14.90
C TYR A 228 19.13 6.12 14.31
N PRO A 229 20.19 6.38 13.51
CA PRO A 229 20.40 7.69 12.86
C PRO A 229 19.28 8.10 11.87
N ALA A 230 18.60 7.08 11.31
CA ALA A 230 17.43 7.24 10.47
C ALA A 230 16.36 6.26 10.95
N PHE A 231 16.01 5.26 10.15
CA PHE A 231 15.14 4.16 10.54
C PHE A 231 15.76 2.83 10.10
N VAL A 232 15.30 1.72 10.67
CA VAL A 232 15.64 0.38 10.21
C VAL A 232 14.49 -0.22 9.41
N ASN A 233 14.80 -1.13 8.50
CA ASN A 233 13.82 -1.67 7.57
C ASN A 233 13.03 -2.87 8.14
N GLN A 234 13.70 -3.76 8.89
CA GLN A 234 13.07 -5.00 9.37
C GLN A 234 13.59 -5.40 10.76
N LEU A 235 12.67 -5.90 11.58
CA LEU A 235 12.93 -6.42 12.92
C LEU A 235 12.45 -7.87 13.03
N ASP A 236 13.00 -8.62 13.99
CA ASP A 236 12.49 -9.93 14.40
C ASP A 236 11.46 -9.80 15.55
N ALA A 237 10.94 -10.94 16.02
CA ALA A 237 9.96 -11.01 17.11
C ALA A 237 10.49 -10.50 18.47
N THR A 238 11.80 -10.33 18.63
CA THR A 238 12.45 -9.78 19.83
C THR A 238 12.84 -8.31 19.64
N ALA A 239 12.45 -7.70 18.54
CA ALA A 239 12.81 -6.35 18.08
C ALA A 239 14.31 -6.18 17.78
N GLN A 240 15.02 -7.27 17.46
CA GLN A 240 16.39 -7.19 16.95
C GLN A 240 16.36 -6.88 15.45
N VAL A 241 17.33 -6.10 15.00
CA VAL A 241 17.43 -5.67 13.61
C VAL A 241 17.85 -6.83 12.72
N LEU A 242 17.00 -7.16 11.75
CA LEU A 242 17.29 -8.10 10.67
C LEU A 242 17.83 -7.39 9.42
N TRP A 243 17.29 -6.21 9.13
CA TRP A 243 17.68 -5.41 7.97
C TRP A 243 17.82 -3.93 8.36
N PRO A 244 19.08 -3.42 8.50
CA PRO A 244 19.32 -2.08 9.04
C PRO A 244 19.16 -0.93 8.03
N GLU A 245 19.19 -1.18 6.71
CA GLU A 245 19.21 -0.13 5.70
C GLU A 245 17.91 0.66 5.64
N ALA A 246 18.03 1.98 5.81
CA ALA A 246 16.93 2.94 5.64
C ALA A 246 16.69 3.21 4.14
N LEU A 247 15.79 2.47 3.54
CA LEU A 247 15.47 2.58 2.11
C LEU A 247 14.65 3.83 1.82
N SER A 248 15.16 4.71 0.96
CA SER A 248 14.49 5.97 0.59
C SER A 248 13.07 5.77 0.05
N ARG A 249 12.80 4.64 -0.61
CA ARG A 249 11.46 4.28 -1.09
C ARG A 249 10.42 4.14 0.02
N LEU A 250 10.81 3.96 1.29
CA LEU A 250 9.89 3.87 2.42
C LEU A 250 9.44 5.23 2.94
N LEU A 251 10.10 6.33 2.54
CA LEU A 251 9.75 7.66 3.01
C LEU A 251 8.32 8.05 2.64
N TYR A 252 7.86 7.69 1.43
CA TYR A 252 6.50 8.02 1.03
C TYR A 252 5.44 7.26 1.86
N HIS A 253 5.67 5.99 2.19
CA HIS A 253 4.81 5.21 3.07
C HIS A 253 4.69 5.85 4.46
N LEU A 254 5.82 6.28 5.04
CA LEU A 254 5.86 6.97 6.33
C LEU A 254 5.10 8.30 6.28
N VAL A 255 5.34 9.11 5.25
CA VAL A 255 4.66 10.41 5.07
C VAL A 255 3.15 10.20 4.91
N LEU A 256 2.73 9.22 4.10
CA LEU A 256 1.31 8.92 3.92
C LEU A 256 0.66 8.41 5.21
N ALA A 257 1.32 7.56 5.98
CA ALA A 257 0.78 7.12 7.28
C ALA A 257 0.60 8.28 8.26
N LEU A 258 1.59 9.19 8.34
CA LEU A 258 1.50 10.39 9.16
C LEU A 258 0.36 11.30 8.72
N THR A 259 0.23 11.56 7.42
CA THR A 259 -0.80 12.45 6.88
C THR A 259 -2.20 11.86 6.99
N GLU A 260 -2.38 10.56 6.79
CA GLU A 260 -3.67 9.88 6.97
C GLU A 260 -4.15 9.92 8.42
N GLY A 261 -3.28 9.67 9.38
CA GLY A 261 -3.64 9.78 10.80
C GLY A 261 -3.94 11.22 11.22
N SER A 262 -3.22 12.20 10.68
CA SER A 262 -3.52 13.63 10.90
C SER A 262 -4.86 14.02 10.26
N ARG A 263 -5.14 13.59 9.03
CA ARG A 263 -6.45 13.76 8.37
C ARG A 263 -7.58 13.12 9.18
N ALA A 264 -7.31 11.98 9.78
CA ALA A 264 -8.24 11.32 10.68
C ALA A 264 -8.41 12.03 12.03
N GLY A 265 -7.57 13.01 12.36
CA GLY A 265 -7.59 13.72 13.64
C GLY A 265 -7.07 12.87 14.81
N LEU A 266 -6.25 11.85 14.53
CA LEU A 266 -5.63 11.01 15.56
C LEU A 266 -4.39 11.68 16.17
N TRP A 267 -3.70 12.52 15.38
CA TRP A 267 -2.57 13.36 15.84
C TRP A 267 -2.45 14.62 15.00
N ILE A 268 -1.63 15.54 15.49
CA ILE A 268 -1.32 16.80 14.81
C ILE A 268 0.10 16.71 14.25
N ILE A 269 0.27 17.05 12.97
CA ILE A 269 1.59 17.30 12.39
C ILE A 269 1.90 18.78 12.62
N PRO A 270 2.96 19.12 13.39
CA PRO A 270 3.34 20.51 13.59
C PRO A 270 3.66 21.18 12.26
N THR A 271 3.10 22.36 12.01
CA THR A 271 3.58 23.22 10.93
C THR A 271 4.88 23.88 11.41
N PHE A 272 5.96 23.70 10.67
CA PHE A 272 7.16 24.50 10.88
C PHE A 272 6.82 25.94 10.51
N THR A 273 6.55 26.78 11.50
CA THR A 273 6.61 28.23 11.32
C THR A 273 8.09 28.58 11.22
N ASP A 274 8.48 29.35 10.19
CA ASP A 274 9.86 29.72 9.83
C ASP A 274 10.59 30.62 10.88
N SER A 275 10.32 30.44 12.13
CA SER A 275 11.05 31.11 13.20
C SER A 275 11.85 30.09 13.98
N PRO A 276 13.20 30.07 13.88
CA PRO A 276 14.00 29.28 14.81
C PRO A 276 13.69 29.79 16.24
N PRO A 277 13.67 28.92 17.26
CA PRO A 277 13.51 29.36 18.62
C PRO A 277 14.64 30.36 18.93
N SER A 278 14.26 31.55 19.39
CA SER A 278 15.21 32.53 19.93
C SER A 278 15.90 31.91 21.15
N HIS A 279 17.18 31.59 21.02
CA HIS A 279 18.06 31.20 22.12
C HIS A 279 18.44 32.41 22.96
#